data_4704c88947dbb9be572b85df0d9e9483
#
_entry.id   4704c88947dbb9be572b85df0d9e9483
#
_cell.length_a   1.000
_cell.length_b   1.000
_cell.length_c   1.000
_cell.angle_alpha   90.00
_cell.angle_beta   90.00
_cell.angle_gamma   90.00
#
_symmetry.space_group_name_H-M   'P 1'
#
loop_
_entity.id
_entity.type
_entity.pdbx_description
1 polymer ?
#
loop_
_entity_poly.entity_id
_entity_poly.type
_entity_poly.pdbx_seq_one_letter_code
_entity_poly.pdbx_strand_id
1 'polypeptide(L)'
;YNSDITYGTNNEFGFDYLRDNMAVRKEQLVQREFHYAIVDEVDSVLIDEARTPLIISGAVDKSTHRFEELKPRVEKLVQRQNRMINDWVADVERRFRDAAEDGPQVDLDDEAALAMLRISRGAPKNKRFRRLCQFPGVLDRIAKTEEAFMRDKAMWEADEPLLYVVEEKHNSCDFTEKGRALLSEDESDFFVLPDLAEEVGRIQDDEDLTAEQKADAIGAVERQYAVKNEQISNVDQLLKAYTLFAKDDEYVVLEGKIQIVDEFTGRLMPGRRFSEGLHQALEAKEGVKVEKETQTLATVTLQNFFRMYDKLAGMTGTAVTEEAEFGQIYDLDVVEIPTNEPIRRKDHDDVVYRSKKEKFAAIADEVARLHEKGLPVLVGTTTVEVSEMLSRVLKRRGINHNVLNAKHHKSEAEIVAEAGRKGAVTIATNMAGRGTDIKVDIRGLTGLPADAPIDKSAAEVDGEPAGLHIIGTERHESRRIDRQLRGRSGRQGDPGSSIFFLSLEDDLMRLFNSEQLIKIMDRMGVQEGEVITHSMVTKAIERAAQRVEGH
;
A
#
# COMPACT_ATOMS: atom_id res chain seq x y z
N TYR A 1 -15.54 -14.68 29.24
CA TYR A 1 -15.64 -13.45 30.06
C TYR A 1 -15.94 -13.66 31.55
N ASN A 2 -16.15 -14.88 32.01
CA ASN A 2 -16.42 -15.17 33.44
C ASN A 2 -15.15 -15.34 34.29
N SER A 3 -13.97 -15.26 33.69
CA SER A 3 -12.67 -15.39 34.36
C SER A 3 -12.17 -14.01 34.84
N ASP A 4 -11.23 -14.01 35.79
CA ASP A 4 -10.59 -12.77 36.27
C ASP A 4 -9.71 -12.15 35.19
N ILE A 5 -9.07 -12.97 34.34
CA ILE A 5 -8.27 -12.56 33.19
C ILE A 5 -8.78 -13.27 31.93
N THR A 6 -9.02 -12.50 30.90
CA THR A 6 -9.46 -13.01 29.59
C THR A 6 -8.44 -12.67 28.51
N TYR A 7 -8.00 -13.66 27.75
CA TYR A 7 -7.12 -13.50 26.58
C TYR A 7 -7.92 -13.57 25.29
N GLY A 8 -7.51 -12.81 24.31
CA GLY A 8 -8.06 -12.87 22.98
C GLY A 8 -7.31 -11.97 22.02
N THR A 9 -7.63 -12.06 20.74
CA THR A 9 -7.17 -11.07 19.77
C THR A 9 -7.99 -9.79 19.92
N ASN A 10 -7.37 -8.64 19.60
CA ASN A 10 -8.01 -7.33 19.61
C ASN A 10 -9.32 -7.34 18.80
N ASN A 11 -9.33 -8.00 17.66
CA ASN A 11 -10.50 -8.11 16.78
C ASN A 11 -11.66 -8.84 17.43
N GLU A 12 -11.40 -9.96 18.13
CA GLU A 12 -12.46 -10.73 18.80
C GLU A 12 -13.17 -9.88 19.87
N PHE A 13 -12.41 -9.17 20.69
CA PHE A 13 -12.97 -8.27 21.69
C PHE A 13 -13.77 -7.12 21.06
N GLY A 14 -13.25 -6.52 20.00
CA GLY A 14 -13.95 -5.45 19.30
C GLY A 14 -15.22 -5.93 18.59
N PHE A 15 -15.22 -7.13 18.00
CA PHE A 15 -16.42 -7.72 17.42
C PHE A 15 -17.46 -8.11 18.47
N ASP A 16 -17.03 -8.60 19.64
CA ASP A 16 -17.95 -8.86 20.74
C ASP A 16 -18.61 -7.57 21.23
N TYR A 17 -17.85 -6.47 21.32
CA TYR A 17 -18.39 -5.16 21.61
C TYR A 17 -19.45 -4.72 20.59
N LEU A 18 -19.18 -4.90 19.29
CA LEU A 18 -20.15 -4.57 18.25
C LEU A 18 -21.41 -5.43 18.36
N ARG A 19 -21.25 -6.73 18.63
CA ARG A 19 -22.37 -7.65 18.84
C ARG A 19 -23.20 -7.27 20.06
N ASP A 20 -22.55 -6.88 21.15
CA ASP A 20 -23.22 -6.40 22.37
C ASP A 20 -24.02 -5.13 22.11
N ASN A 21 -23.50 -4.19 21.30
CA ASN A 21 -24.24 -2.97 20.91
C ASN A 21 -25.44 -3.26 19.99
N MET A 22 -25.49 -4.41 19.34
CA MET A 22 -26.62 -4.86 18.52
C MET A 22 -27.61 -5.71 19.31
N ALA A 23 -27.30 -6.07 20.56
CA ALA A 23 -28.11 -6.92 21.41
C ALA A 23 -29.42 -6.21 21.83
N VAL A 24 -30.54 -6.89 21.72
CA VAL A 24 -31.87 -6.38 22.08
C VAL A 24 -32.19 -6.59 23.56
N ARG A 25 -31.52 -7.57 24.20
CA ARG A 25 -31.76 -7.96 25.60
C ARG A 25 -30.44 -7.96 26.38
N LYS A 26 -30.52 -7.54 27.64
CA LYS A 26 -29.36 -7.48 28.54
C LYS A 26 -28.66 -8.84 28.75
N GLU A 27 -29.43 -9.93 28.72
CA GLU A 27 -28.93 -11.29 28.90
C GLU A 27 -28.09 -11.78 27.69
N GLN A 28 -28.13 -11.06 26.57
CA GLN A 28 -27.33 -11.35 25.37
C GLN A 28 -25.95 -10.69 25.39
N LEU A 29 -25.71 -9.76 26.31
CA LEU A 29 -24.41 -9.11 26.45
C LEU A 29 -23.39 -10.12 27.00
N VAL A 30 -22.22 -10.15 26.35
CA VAL A 30 -21.13 -11.06 26.72
C VAL A 30 -20.00 -10.35 27.44
N GLN A 31 -19.77 -9.06 27.16
CA GLN A 31 -18.72 -8.26 27.79
C GLN A 31 -19.18 -7.63 29.09
N ARG A 32 -18.23 -7.46 30.00
CA ARG A 32 -18.39 -6.69 31.25
C ARG A 32 -17.91 -5.24 31.04
N GLU A 33 -17.85 -4.48 32.13
CA GLU A 33 -17.27 -3.14 32.13
C GLU A 33 -15.79 -3.15 31.69
N PHE A 34 -15.36 -2.12 30.96
CA PHE A 34 -14.03 -2.00 30.39
C PHE A 34 -13.06 -1.43 31.41
N HIS A 35 -12.69 -2.23 32.41
CA HIS A 35 -11.89 -1.76 33.52
C HIS A 35 -10.40 -1.66 33.19
N TYR A 36 -9.76 -2.72 32.68
CA TYR A 36 -8.34 -2.73 32.39
C TYR A 36 -7.99 -3.58 31.17
N ALA A 37 -7.20 -3.02 30.26
CA ALA A 37 -6.63 -3.76 29.13
C ALA A 37 -5.10 -3.66 29.12
N ILE A 38 -4.44 -4.78 28.82
CA ILE A 38 -3.01 -4.84 28.50
C ILE A 38 -2.90 -5.31 27.06
N VAL A 39 -2.32 -4.47 26.20
CA VAL A 39 -2.17 -4.72 24.76
C VAL A 39 -0.74 -5.12 24.45
N ASP A 40 -0.54 -6.34 23.98
CA ASP A 40 0.75 -6.79 23.45
C ASP A 40 0.92 -6.29 22.03
N GLU A 41 2.17 -6.01 21.60
CA GLU A 41 2.47 -5.35 20.34
C GLU A 41 1.62 -4.08 20.12
N VAL A 42 1.57 -3.25 21.17
CA VAL A 42 0.67 -2.11 21.28
C VAL A 42 0.80 -1.09 20.15
N ASP A 43 1.97 -0.95 19.54
CA ASP A 43 2.22 -0.11 18.37
C ASP A 43 1.47 -0.62 17.13
N SER A 44 1.35 -1.93 16.94
CA SER A 44 0.53 -2.49 15.87
C SER A 44 -0.95 -2.17 16.05
N VAL A 45 -1.45 -2.41 17.26
CA VAL A 45 -2.88 -2.33 17.54
C VAL A 45 -3.36 -0.87 17.64
N LEU A 46 -2.58 -0.02 18.33
CA LEU A 46 -2.99 1.35 18.67
C LEU A 46 -2.41 2.43 17.76
N ILE A 47 -1.46 2.09 16.88
CA ILE A 47 -0.90 3.01 15.88
C ILE A 47 -1.22 2.51 14.47
N ASP A 48 -0.67 1.36 14.02
CA ASP A 48 -0.86 0.87 12.64
C ASP A 48 -2.31 0.59 12.29
N GLU A 49 -3.00 -0.18 13.15
CA GLU A 49 -4.36 -0.63 12.91
C GLU A 49 -5.42 0.25 13.61
N ALA A 50 -4.97 1.31 14.31
CA ALA A 50 -5.82 2.12 15.18
C ALA A 50 -7.07 2.68 14.49
N ARG A 51 -6.91 3.19 13.28
CA ARG A 51 -7.97 3.81 12.47
C ARG A 51 -8.74 2.80 11.65
N THR A 52 -8.28 1.57 11.60
CA THR A 52 -8.94 0.48 10.88
C THR A 52 -10.23 0.10 11.59
N PRO A 53 -11.42 0.30 10.99
CA PRO A 53 -12.67 -0.02 11.65
C PRO A 53 -12.94 -1.52 11.62
N LEU A 54 -13.43 -2.05 12.74
CA LEU A 54 -14.16 -3.31 12.77
C LEU A 54 -15.58 -3.04 12.32
N ILE A 55 -16.10 -3.84 11.41
CA ILE A 55 -17.39 -3.61 10.76
C ILE A 55 -18.22 -4.88 10.82
N ILE A 56 -19.45 -4.78 11.28
CA ILE A 56 -20.48 -5.81 11.09
C ILE A 56 -21.43 -5.33 10.02
N SER A 57 -21.55 -6.11 8.95
CA SER A 57 -22.43 -5.81 7.81
C SER A 57 -23.48 -6.90 7.65
N GLY A 58 -24.69 -6.50 7.27
CA GLY A 58 -25.77 -7.39 6.86
C GLY A 58 -26.00 -7.32 5.34
N ALA A 59 -26.39 -8.44 4.74
CA ALA A 59 -26.75 -8.46 3.33
C ALA A 59 -28.05 -7.65 3.09
N VAL A 60 -28.06 -6.82 2.06
CA VAL A 60 -29.26 -6.12 1.61
C VAL A 60 -30.10 -7.06 0.76
N ASP A 61 -31.41 -7.14 1.02
CA ASP A 61 -32.31 -8.08 0.34
C ASP A 61 -32.45 -7.83 -1.18
N LYS A 62 -32.27 -6.59 -1.63
CA LYS A 62 -32.33 -6.20 -3.04
C LYS A 62 -30.99 -5.65 -3.49
N SER A 63 -30.28 -6.41 -4.29
CA SER A 63 -29.13 -5.94 -5.06
C SER A 63 -29.61 -5.52 -6.45
N THR A 64 -29.50 -4.23 -6.75
CA THR A 64 -29.91 -3.63 -8.02
C THR A 64 -28.74 -3.42 -8.98
N HIS A 65 -27.54 -3.95 -8.62
CA HIS A 65 -26.31 -3.72 -9.37
C HIS A 65 -26.35 -4.30 -10.79
N ARG A 66 -25.98 -3.47 -11.75
CA ARG A 66 -25.89 -3.79 -13.18
C ARG A 66 -24.42 -3.86 -13.65
N PHE A 67 -23.47 -4.16 -12.74
CA PHE A 67 -22.04 -4.18 -13.07
C PHE A 67 -21.69 -5.13 -14.23
N GLU A 68 -22.25 -6.33 -14.26
CA GLU A 68 -22.00 -7.30 -15.34
C GLU A 68 -22.48 -6.79 -16.70
N GLU A 69 -23.59 -6.06 -16.74
CA GLU A 69 -24.16 -5.48 -17.95
C GLU A 69 -23.34 -4.27 -18.44
N LEU A 70 -22.90 -3.42 -17.51
CA LEU A 70 -22.16 -2.19 -17.82
C LEU A 70 -20.68 -2.41 -18.09
N LYS A 71 -20.10 -3.48 -17.53
CA LYS A 71 -18.69 -3.84 -17.70
C LYS A 71 -18.20 -3.80 -19.15
N PRO A 72 -18.85 -4.41 -20.13
CA PRO A 72 -18.33 -4.42 -21.51
C PRO A 72 -18.20 -3.02 -22.13
N ARG A 73 -19.11 -2.09 -21.76
CA ARG A 73 -19.06 -0.70 -22.24
C ARG A 73 -17.84 0.04 -21.67
N VAL A 74 -17.62 -0.07 -20.35
CA VAL A 74 -16.49 0.57 -19.67
C VAL A 74 -15.17 -0.06 -20.10
N GLU A 75 -15.10 -1.38 -20.21
CA GLU A 75 -13.91 -2.10 -20.67
C GLU A 75 -13.49 -1.69 -22.08
N LYS A 76 -14.43 -1.58 -23.02
CA LYS A 76 -14.19 -1.11 -24.40
C LYS A 76 -13.63 0.33 -24.40
N LEU A 77 -14.18 1.20 -23.55
CA LEU A 77 -13.73 2.59 -23.40
C LEU A 77 -12.30 2.65 -22.85
N VAL A 78 -12.00 1.90 -21.79
CA VAL A 78 -10.66 1.82 -21.18
C VAL A 78 -9.65 1.25 -22.17
N GLN A 79 -9.99 0.19 -22.89
CA GLN A 79 -9.12 -0.38 -23.94
C GLN A 79 -8.84 0.63 -25.06
N ARG A 80 -9.82 1.43 -25.47
CA ARG A 80 -9.66 2.46 -26.49
C ARG A 80 -8.69 3.55 -26.03
N GLN A 81 -8.85 4.07 -24.81
CA GLN A 81 -7.91 5.04 -24.26
C GLN A 81 -6.50 4.47 -24.09
N ASN A 82 -6.38 3.24 -23.59
CA ASN A 82 -5.07 2.60 -23.43
C ASN A 82 -4.34 2.41 -24.76
N ARG A 83 -5.03 2.13 -25.86
CA ARG A 83 -4.42 2.07 -27.20
C ARG A 83 -3.88 3.44 -27.59
N MET A 84 -4.70 4.48 -27.52
CA MET A 84 -4.31 5.85 -27.83
C MET A 84 -3.11 6.31 -27.00
N ILE A 85 -3.12 6.03 -25.69
CA ILE A 85 -1.99 6.36 -24.80
C ILE A 85 -0.73 5.58 -25.19
N ASN A 86 -0.83 4.30 -25.52
CA ASN A 86 0.32 3.51 -25.95
C ASN A 86 0.92 4.03 -27.27
N ASP A 87 0.10 4.56 -28.16
CA ASP A 87 0.57 5.21 -29.40
C ASP A 87 1.34 6.51 -29.06
N TRP A 88 0.83 7.34 -28.15
CA TRP A 88 1.54 8.54 -27.69
C TRP A 88 2.84 8.20 -26.95
N VAL A 89 2.83 7.19 -26.09
CA VAL A 89 4.05 6.71 -25.42
C VAL A 89 5.08 6.24 -26.43
N ALA A 90 4.67 5.50 -27.47
CA ALA A 90 5.56 5.01 -28.52
C ALA A 90 6.15 6.16 -29.36
N ASP A 91 5.38 7.21 -29.58
CA ASP A 91 5.86 8.42 -30.29
C ASP A 91 6.90 9.18 -29.45
N VAL A 92 6.60 9.41 -28.18
CA VAL A 92 7.54 10.04 -27.25
C VAL A 92 8.81 9.19 -27.11
N GLU A 93 8.73 7.87 -26.95
CA GLU A 93 9.91 6.99 -26.89
C GLU A 93 10.80 7.08 -28.15
N ARG A 94 10.21 7.29 -29.34
CA ARG A 94 11.00 7.53 -30.56
C ARG A 94 11.79 8.83 -30.46
N ARG A 95 11.13 9.91 -30.06
CA ARG A 95 11.78 11.22 -29.87
C ARG A 95 12.90 11.16 -28.81
N PHE A 96 12.71 10.38 -27.73
CA PHE A 96 13.76 10.15 -26.75
C PHE A 96 14.97 9.38 -27.31
N ARG A 97 14.78 8.41 -28.19
CA ARG A 97 15.88 7.69 -28.84
C ARG A 97 16.67 8.58 -29.79
N ASP A 98 15.97 9.37 -30.55
CA ASP A 98 16.59 10.29 -31.51
C ASP A 98 17.37 11.41 -30.78
N ALA A 99 16.86 11.89 -29.63
CA ALA A 99 17.55 12.88 -28.81
C ALA A 99 18.73 12.32 -28.00
N ALA A 100 18.74 11.03 -27.65
CA ALA A 100 19.82 10.39 -26.89
C ALA A 100 21.11 10.21 -27.72
N GLU A 101 21.06 10.33 -29.05
CA GLU A 101 22.24 10.38 -29.91
C GLU A 101 22.98 11.71 -29.79
N ASP A 102 22.33 12.79 -29.31
CA ASP A 102 22.87 14.15 -29.21
C ASP A 102 23.36 14.57 -27.80
N GLY A 103 23.16 13.75 -26.74
CA GLY A 103 23.68 14.06 -25.40
C GLY A 103 22.81 13.56 -24.22
N PRO A 104 23.25 13.75 -22.97
CA PRO A 104 22.61 13.17 -21.76
C PRO A 104 21.36 13.89 -21.27
N GLN A 105 20.92 14.99 -21.88
CA GLN A 105 19.70 15.73 -21.54
C GLN A 105 18.69 15.63 -22.68
N VAL A 106 17.53 15.02 -22.37
CA VAL A 106 16.39 15.01 -23.29
C VAL A 106 15.60 16.31 -23.10
N ASP A 107 15.74 17.23 -24.05
CA ASP A 107 14.88 18.41 -24.09
C ASP A 107 13.57 18.05 -24.80
N LEU A 108 12.49 17.96 -24.02
CA LEU A 108 11.16 17.70 -24.57
C LEU A 108 10.64 18.97 -25.23
N ASP A 109 10.35 18.89 -26.52
CA ASP A 109 9.60 19.94 -27.20
C ASP A 109 8.19 20.10 -26.61
N ASP A 110 7.50 21.18 -26.95
CA ASP A 110 6.17 21.47 -26.39
C ASP A 110 5.13 20.40 -26.73
N GLU A 111 5.25 19.76 -27.89
CA GLU A 111 4.32 18.70 -28.33
C GLU A 111 4.53 17.42 -27.52
N ALA A 112 5.77 17.00 -27.30
CA ALA A 112 6.11 15.85 -26.49
C ALA A 112 5.76 16.11 -25.00
N ALA A 113 5.98 17.31 -24.49
CA ALA A 113 5.60 17.69 -23.14
C ALA A 113 4.07 17.65 -22.94
N LEU A 114 3.30 18.13 -23.91
CA LEU A 114 1.84 18.02 -23.88
C LEU A 114 1.37 16.56 -23.99
N ALA A 115 2.01 15.76 -24.83
CA ALA A 115 1.71 14.31 -24.90
C ALA A 115 1.99 13.62 -23.55
N MET A 116 3.11 13.93 -22.91
CA MET A 116 3.44 13.40 -21.58
C MET A 116 2.45 13.86 -20.51
N LEU A 117 1.98 15.10 -20.52
CA LEU A 117 0.92 15.59 -19.65
C LEU A 117 -0.38 14.82 -19.87
N ARG A 118 -0.81 14.63 -21.11
CA ARG A 118 -1.99 13.83 -21.47
C ARG A 118 -1.89 12.38 -20.99
N ILE A 119 -0.72 11.76 -21.16
CA ILE A 119 -0.46 10.40 -20.67
C ILE A 119 -0.55 10.35 -19.14
N SER A 120 0.03 11.33 -18.44
CA SER A 120 -0.01 11.38 -16.97
C SER A 120 -1.44 11.51 -16.45
N ARG A 121 -2.30 12.22 -17.15
CA ARG A 121 -3.70 12.41 -16.78
C ARG A 121 -4.60 11.27 -17.23
N GLY A 122 -4.25 10.58 -18.32
CA GLY A 122 -5.09 9.50 -18.86
C GLY A 122 -4.74 8.09 -18.38
N ALA A 123 -3.47 7.82 -18.04
CA ALA A 123 -3.00 6.53 -17.51
C ALA A 123 -1.68 6.68 -16.72
N PRO A 124 -1.70 7.30 -15.54
CA PRO A 124 -0.50 7.54 -14.73
C PRO A 124 0.23 6.26 -14.33
N LYS A 125 -0.48 5.15 -14.19
CA LYS A 125 0.09 3.83 -13.88
C LYS A 125 0.72 3.11 -15.09
N ASN A 126 0.77 3.72 -16.30
CA ASN A 126 1.38 3.10 -17.48
C ASN A 126 2.88 2.84 -17.26
N LYS A 127 3.33 1.58 -17.35
CA LYS A 127 4.71 1.17 -17.06
C LYS A 127 5.76 1.80 -17.97
N ARG A 128 5.42 2.04 -19.25
CA ARG A 128 6.33 2.68 -20.21
C ARG A 128 6.46 4.17 -19.91
N PHE A 129 5.35 4.85 -19.63
CA PHE A 129 5.34 6.24 -19.19
C PHE A 129 6.17 6.44 -17.93
N ARG A 130 5.99 5.59 -16.89
CA ARG A 130 6.79 5.67 -15.67
C ARG A 130 8.29 5.52 -15.92
N ARG A 131 8.72 4.73 -16.92
CA ARG A 131 10.14 4.65 -17.32
C ARG A 131 10.62 5.96 -17.96
N LEU A 132 9.81 6.59 -18.80
CA LEU A 132 10.16 7.89 -19.39
C LEU A 132 10.28 8.98 -18.32
N CYS A 133 9.46 8.95 -17.28
CA CYS A 133 9.56 9.88 -16.15
C CYS A 133 10.86 9.74 -15.32
N GLN A 134 11.60 8.63 -15.47
CA GLN A 134 12.90 8.42 -14.81
C GLN A 134 14.05 9.23 -15.44
N PHE A 135 13.86 9.75 -16.66
CA PHE A 135 14.87 10.59 -17.28
C PHE A 135 14.93 11.98 -16.63
N PRO A 136 16.15 12.53 -16.38
CA PRO A 136 16.31 13.82 -15.74
C PRO A 136 15.56 14.95 -16.49
N GLY A 137 14.84 15.79 -15.75
CA GLY A 137 14.12 16.95 -16.29
C GLY A 137 12.73 16.65 -16.87
N VAL A 138 12.35 15.39 -17.09
CA VAL A 138 11.04 15.03 -17.69
C VAL A 138 9.88 15.43 -16.77
N LEU A 139 9.94 15.08 -15.48
CA LEU A 139 8.90 15.42 -14.51
C LEU A 139 8.75 16.95 -14.36
N ASP A 140 9.88 17.69 -14.32
CA ASP A 140 9.86 19.14 -14.27
C ASP A 140 9.22 19.74 -15.52
N ARG A 141 9.46 19.15 -16.68
CA ARG A 141 8.88 19.62 -17.93
C ARG A 141 7.37 19.38 -17.97
N ILE A 142 6.91 18.20 -17.50
CA ILE A 142 5.48 17.90 -17.35
C ILE A 142 4.83 18.91 -16.39
N ALA A 143 5.42 19.14 -15.21
CA ALA A 143 4.90 20.06 -14.21
C ALA A 143 4.80 21.50 -14.74
N LYS A 144 5.83 21.99 -15.43
CA LYS A 144 5.80 23.33 -16.07
C LYS A 144 4.71 23.44 -17.15
N THR A 145 4.49 22.37 -17.91
CA THR A 145 3.43 22.33 -18.91
C THR A 145 2.06 22.37 -18.22
N GLU A 146 1.87 21.59 -17.17
CA GLU A 146 0.65 21.58 -16.37
C GLU A 146 0.37 22.96 -15.74
N GLU A 147 1.36 23.58 -15.13
CA GLU A 147 1.24 24.94 -14.57
C GLU A 147 0.85 25.98 -15.62
N ALA A 148 1.40 25.88 -16.84
CA ALA A 148 1.04 26.78 -17.94
C ALA A 148 -0.43 26.63 -18.32
N PHE A 149 -0.90 25.38 -18.51
CA PHE A 149 -2.31 25.09 -18.81
C PHE A 149 -3.25 25.50 -17.68
N MET A 150 -2.85 25.33 -16.41
CA MET A 150 -3.62 25.77 -15.25
C MET A 150 -3.73 27.29 -15.17
N ARG A 151 -2.60 28.00 -15.36
CA ARG A 151 -2.55 29.48 -15.36
C ARG A 151 -3.46 30.06 -16.44
N ASP A 152 -3.45 29.46 -17.62
CA ASP A 152 -4.21 29.94 -18.78
C ASP A 152 -5.67 29.40 -18.76
N LYS A 153 -6.05 28.62 -17.74
CA LYS A 153 -7.36 27.94 -17.59
C LYS A 153 -7.72 27.07 -18.80
N ALA A 154 -6.72 26.47 -19.43
CA ALA A 154 -6.82 25.69 -20.66
C ALA A 154 -6.65 24.18 -20.44
N MET A 155 -6.75 23.68 -19.20
CA MET A 155 -6.61 22.25 -18.90
C MET A 155 -7.57 21.37 -19.71
N TRP A 156 -8.74 21.90 -20.04
CA TRP A 156 -9.71 21.24 -20.90
C TRP A 156 -9.17 20.89 -22.30
N GLU A 157 -8.22 21.69 -22.84
CA GLU A 157 -7.56 21.40 -24.14
C GLU A 157 -6.59 20.22 -24.02
N ALA A 158 -5.94 20.09 -22.88
CA ALA A 158 -5.09 18.93 -22.59
C ALA A 158 -5.94 17.65 -22.47
N ASP A 159 -7.11 17.74 -21.81
CA ASP A 159 -8.00 16.63 -21.56
C ASP A 159 -8.91 16.28 -22.74
N GLU A 160 -9.10 17.20 -23.70
CA GLU A 160 -10.02 17.06 -24.85
C GLU A 160 -9.87 15.75 -25.63
N PRO A 161 -8.67 15.23 -25.93
CA PRO A 161 -8.52 13.96 -26.64
C PRO A 161 -8.76 12.72 -25.77
N LEU A 162 -8.78 12.86 -24.43
CA LEU A 162 -8.99 11.76 -23.49
C LEU A 162 -10.47 11.38 -23.39
N LEU A 163 -10.74 10.13 -23.05
CA LEU A 163 -12.08 9.62 -22.77
C LEU A 163 -12.42 9.71 -21.27
N TYR A 164 -11.39 9.66 -20.43
CA TYR A 164 -11.46 9.89 -18.99
C TYR A 164 -10.12 10.43 -18.48
N VAL A 165 -10.15 11.06 -17.31
CA VAL A 165 -9.00 11.61 -16.61
C VAL A 165 -8.86 10.92 -15.27
N VAL A 166 -7.63 10.66 -14.85
CA VAL A 166 -7.28 10.00 -13.58
C VAL A 166 -6.45 10.94 -12.73
N GLU A 167 -6.86 11.16 -11.49
CA GLU A 167 -6.12 11.92 -10.49
C GLU A 167 -5.72 10.99 -9.33
N GLU A 168 -4.49 10.46 -9.40
CA GLU A 168 -3.98 9.54 -8.36
C GLU A 168 -3.96 10.19 -6.97
N LYS A 169 -3.64 11.47 -6.86
CA LYS A 169 -3.57 12.20 -5.58
C LYS A 169 -4.90 12.24 -4.82
N HIS A 170 -5.99 12.34 -5.55
CA HIS A 170 -7.34 12.40 -4.98
C HIS A 170 -8.10 11.08 -5.07
N ASN A 171 -7.44 10.03 -5.59
CA ASN A 171 -8.02 8.71 -5.84
C ASN A 171 -9.35 8.83 -6.61
N SER A 172 -9.39 9.74 -7.61
CA SER A 172 -10.57 10.03 -8.44
C SER A 172 -10.31 9.79 -9.92
N CYS A 173 -11.37 9.49 -10.64
CA CYS A 173 -11.37 9.45 -12.09
C CYS A 173 -12.72 9.96 -12.61
N ASP A 174 -12.67 10.71 -13.69
CA ASP A 174 -13.84 11.37 -14.27
C ASP A 174 -13.92 11.17 -15.78
N PHE A 175 -15.11 10.94 -16.30
CA PHE A 175 -15.33 10.88 -17.75
C PHE A 175 -15.29 12.28 -18.36
N THR A 176 -14.57 12.40 -19.49
CA THR A 176 -14.66 13.58 -20.34
C THR A 176 -15.98 13.58 -21.13
N GLU A 177 -16.30 14.70 -21.79
CA GLU A 177 -17.46 14.75 -22.69
C GLU A 177 -17.41 13.68 -23.78
N LYS A 178 -16.23 13.43 -24.34
CA LYS A 178 -16.04 12.36 -25.35
C LYS A 178 -16.28 10.97 -24.77
N GLY A 179 -15.83 10.74 -23.52
CA GLY A 179 -16.08 9.48 -22.83
C GLY A 179 -17.55 9.24 -22.55
N ARG A 180 -18.25 10.27 -22.07
CA ARG A 180 -19.70 10.23 -21.85
C ARG A 180 -20.47 10.00 -23.15
N ALA A 181 -20.12 10.72 -24.22
CA ALA A 181 -20.72 10.53 -25.53
C ALA A 181 -20.55 9.09 -26.05
N LEU A 182 -19.37 8.49 -25.88
CA LEU A 182 -19.10 7.11 -26.29
C LEU A 182 -19.92 6.08 -25.50
N LEU A 183 -20.10 6.31 -24.19
CA LEU A 183 -20.93 5.43 -23.34
C LEU A 183 -22.43 5.57 -23.64
N SER A 184 -22.85 6.73 -24.17
CA SER A 184 -24.23 7.05 -24.52
C SER A 184 -24.60 6.73 -25.98
N GLU A 185 -23.68 6.12 -26.79
CA GLU A 185 -23.96 5.82 -28.21
C GLU A 185 -25.27 5.05 -28.40
N ASP A 186 -25.58 4.10 -27.50
CA ASP A 186 -26.79 3.28 -27.55
C ASP A 186 -27.99 3.88 -26.78
N GLU A 187 -27.77 4.88 -25.91
CA GLU A 187 -28.77 5.42 -24.99
C GLU A 187 -28.47 6.91 -24.70
N SER A 188 -29.06 7.79 -25.51
CA SER A 188 -28.73 9.23 -25.53
C SER A 188 -28.94 9.96 -24.19
N ASP A 189 -29.77 9.43 -23.30
CA ASP A 189 -30.07 9.99 -21.98
C ASP A 189 -29.38 9.25 -20.82
N PHE A 190 -28.34 8.44 -21.11
CA PHE A 190 -27.64 7.60 -20.13
C PHE A 190 -27.13 8.41 -18.92
N PHE A 191 -26.51 9.56 -19.16
CA PHE A 191 -25.99 10.46 -18.12
C PHE A 191 -26.94 11.62 -17.76
N VAL A 192 -28.18 11.62 -18.26
CA VAL A 192 -29.14 12.67 -17.98
C VAL A 192 -29.99 12.26 -16.79
N LEU A 193 -29.77 12.93 -15.67
CA LEU A 193 -30.63 12.79 -14.48
C LEU A 193 -31.86 13.69 -14.63
N PRO A 194 -33.07 13.22 -14.30
CA PRO A 194 -34.24 14.08 -14.21
C PRO A 194 -34.01 15.16 -13.16
N ASP A 195 -34.41 16.39 -13.44
CA ASP A 195 -34.45 17.42 -12.42
C ASP A 195 -35.64 17.15 -11.49
N LEU A 196 -35.34 16.57 -10.33
CA LEU A 196 -36.35 16.20 -9.34
C LEU A 196 -37.18 17.40 -8.88
N ALA A 197 -36.57 18.59 -8.73
CA ALA A 197 -37.26 19.78 -8.24
C ALA A 197 -38.25 20.29 -9.29
N GLU A 198 -37.84 20.31 -10.56
CA GLU A 198 -38.70 20.74 -11.66
C GLU A 198 -39.84 19.75 -11.91
N GLU A 199 -39.54 18.43 -11.97
CA GLU A 199 -40.55 17.41 -12.20
C GLU A 199 -41.54 17.27 -11.06
N VAL A 200 -41.08 17.31 -9.81
CA VAL A 200 -41.98 17.30 -8.62
C VAL A 200 -42.81 18.56 -8.57
N GLY A 201 -42.22 19.73 -8.89
CA GLY A 201 -42.97 21.00 -8.98
C GLY A 201 -44.10 20.93 -10.02
N ARG A 202 -43.82 20.45 -11.24
CA ARG A 202 -44.83 20.26 -12.29
C ARG A 202 -45.97 19.35 -11.85
N ILE A 203 -45.67 18.22 -11.18
CA ILE A 203 -46.68 17.28 -10.68
C ILE A 203 -47.51 17.92 -9.54
N GLN A 204 -46.89 18.72 -8.67
CA GLN A 204 -47.58 19.39 -7.57
C GLN A 204 -48.53 20.49 -8.07
N ASP A 205 -48.12 21.22 -9.11
CA ASP A 205 -48.90 22.32 -9.70
C ASP A 205 -49.99 21.84 -10.68
N ASP A 206 -50.00 20.57 -11.07
CA ASP A 206 -50.98 19.99 -11.97
C ASP A 206 -52.34 19.86 -11.27
N GLU A 207 -53.31 20.71 -11.67
CA GLU A 207 -54.64 20.75 -11.10
C GLU A 207 -55.54 19.57 -11.54
N ASP A 208 -55.17 18.84 -12.59
CA ASP A 208 -55.93 17.70 -13.12
C ASP A 208 -55.68 16.40 -12.35
N LEU A 209 -54.63 16.34 -11.51
CA LEU A 209 -54.26 15.17 -10.73
C LEU A 209 -54.84 15.20 -9.31
N THR A 210 -55.39 14.08 -8.87
CA THR A 210 -55.79 13.88 -7.46
C THR A 210 -54.54 13.77 -6.57
N ALA A 211 -54.69 13.97 -5.26
CA ALA A 211 -53.58 13.86 -4.30
C ALA A 211 -52.90 12.47 -4.32
N GLU A 212 -53.65 11.41 -4.55
CA GLU A 212 -53.15 10.04 -4.66
C GLU A 212 -52.35 9.86 -5.97
N GLN A 213 -52.87 10.37 -7.09
CA GLN A 213 -52.17 10.35 -8.38
C GLN A 213 -50.86 11.18 -8.35
N LYS A 214 -50.86 12.33 -7.66
CA LYS A 214 -49.64 13.13 -7.45
C LYS A 214 -48.60 12.35 -6.66
N ALA A 215 -49.00 11.68 -5.57
CA ALA A 215 -48.07 10.86 -4.77
C ALA A 215 -47.48 9.70 -5.59
N ASP A 216 -48.28 9.02 -6.39
CA ASP A 216 -47.83 7.93 -7.25
C ASP A 216 -46.89 8.42 -8.35
N ALA A 217 -47.19 9.56 -8.98
CA ALA A 217 -46.36 10.16 -10.02
C ALA A 217 -45.02 10.65 -9.45
N ILE A 218 -45.00 11.31 -8.30
CA ILE A 218 -43.77 11.70 -7.60
C ILE A 218 -42.94 10.47 -7.28
N GLY A 219 -43.54 9.42 -6.70
CA GLY A 219 -42.87 8.17 -6.41
C GLY A 219 -42.31 7.48 -7.66
N ALA A 220 -42.91 7.64 -8.83
CA ALA A 220 -42.39 7.12 -10.11
C ALA A 220 -41.13 7.89 -10.55
N VAL A 221 -41.14 9.23 -10.47
CA VAL A 221 -39.97 10.08 -10.80
C VAL A 221 -38.83 9.82 -9.85
N GLU A 222 -39.07 9.70 -8.56
CA GLU A 222 -38.05 9.37 -7.55
C GLU A 222 -37.40 7.99 -7.84
N ARG A 223 -38.21 6.99 -8.19
CA ARG A 223 -37.69 5.66 -8.57
C ARG A 223 -36.84 5.74 -9.84
N GLN A 224 -37.29 6.49 -10.85
CA GLN A 224 -36.53 6.67 -12.08
C GLN A 224 -35.21 7.38 -11.83
N TYR A 225 -35.20 8.42 -11.02
CA TYR A 225 -34.00 9.13 -10.60
C TYR A 225 -33.02 8.19 -9.87
N ALA A 226 -33.52 7.40 -8.90
CA ALA A 226 -32.71 6.46 -8.15
C ALA A 226 -32.04 5.42 -9.06
N VAL A 227 -32.77 4.85 -10.03
CA VAL A 227 -32.24 3.87 -10.99
C VAL A 227 -31.15 4.49 -11.89
N LYS A 228 -31.36 5.70 -12.41
CA LYS A 228 -30.38 6.37 -13.26
C LYS A 228 -29.13 6.80 -12.46
N ASN A 229 -29.31 7.32 -11.26
CA ASN A 229 -28.21 7.71 -10.39
C ASN A 229 -27.33 6.50 -10.02
N GLU A 230 -27.97 5.37 -9.71
CA GLU A 230 -27.26 4.11 -9.45
C GLU A 230 -26.50 3.60 -10.69
N GLN A 231 -27.10 3.71 -11.87
CA GLN A 231 -26.46 3.33 -13.14
C GLN A 231 -25.19 4.17 -13.41
N ILE A 232 -25.24 5.48 -13.20
CA ILE A 232 -24.08 6.37 -13.32
C ILE A 232 -23.02 6.00 -12.29
N SER A 233 -23.42 5.83 -11.02
CA SER A 233 -22.52 5.40 -9.95
C SER A 233 -21.82 4.07 -10.26
N ASN A 234 -22.53 3.08 -10.80
CA ASN A 234 -21.96 1.81 -11.19
C ASN A 234 -20.90 1.95 -12.29
N VAL A 235 -21.12 2.84 -13.25
CA VAL A 235 -20.14 3.12 -14.33
C VAL A 235 -18.90 3.81 -13.76
N ASP A 236 -19.07 4.77 -12.84
CA ASP A 236 -17.97 5.46 -12.18
C ASP A 236 -17.13 4.47 -11.34
N GLN A 237 -17.77 3.57 -10.59
CA GLN A 237 -17.07 2.54 -9.82
C GLN A 237 -16.34 1.54 -10.72
N LEU A 238 -16.92 1.16 -11.87
CA LEU A 238 -16.21 0.34 -12.85
C LEU A 238 -14.99 1.07 -13.41
N LEU A 239 -15.11 2.37 -13.76
CA LEU A 239 -13.97 3.15 -14.22
C LEU A 239 -12.86 3.19 -13.15
N LYS A 240 -13.19 3.46 -11.89
CA LYS A 240 -12.25 3.39 -10.76
C LYS A 240 -11.58 2.02 -10.66
N ALA A 241 -12.35 0.96 -10.73
CA ALA A 241 -11.83 -0.41 -10.67
C ALA A 241 -10.81 -0.71 -11.78
N TYR A 242 -11.02 -0.20 -13.01
CA TYR A 242 -10.12 -0.41 -14.14
C TYR A 242 -8.88 0.50 -14.13
N THR A 243 -8.97 1.70 -13.55
CA THR A 243 -7.94 2.75 -13.68
C THR A 243 -7.06 2.90 -12.44
N LEU A 244 -7.65 2.80 -11.25
CA LEU A 244 -6.98 3.08 -9.98
C LEU A 244 -6.58 1.81 -9.22
N PHE A 245 -7.27 0.69 -9.44
CA PHE A 245 -7.02 -0.55 -8.70
C PHE A 245 -6.38 -1.62 -9.59
N ALA A 246 -5.16 -2.03 -9.25
CA ALA A 246 -4.41 -3.07 -9.94
C ALA A 246 -4.46 -4.39 -9.15
N LYS A 247 -4.60 -5.48 -9.88
CA LYS A 247 -4.49 -6.82 -9.30
C LYS A 247 -3.07 -7.08 -8.83
N ASP A 248 -2.94 -7.75 -7.71
CA ASP A 248 -1.68 -8.10 -7.05
C ASP A 248 -0.95 -6.90 -6.40
N ASP A 249 -1.63 -5.76 -6.34
CA ASP A 249 -1.19 -4.54 -5.66
C ASP A 249 -2.24 -4.15 -4.59
N GLU A 250 -3.35 -3.53 -4.97
CA GLU A 250 -4.42 -3.14 -4.04
C GLU A 250 -5.34 -4.31 -3.65
N TYR A 251 -5.40 -5.38 -4.46
CA TYR A 251 -6.20 -6.57 -4.16
C TYR A 251 -5.65 -7.82 -4.85
N VAL A 252 -6.05 -9.00 -4.33
CA VAL A 252 -5.78 -10.31 -4.96
C VAL A 252 -7.08 -11.06 -5.18
N VAL A 253 -7.03 -12.02 -6.11
CA VAL A 253 -8.14 -12.97 -6.34
C VAL A 253 -7.76 -14.32 -5.74
N LEU A 254 -8.42 -14.72 -4.66
CA LEU A 254 -8.20 -16.00 -3.98
C LEU A 254 -9.53 -16.76 -3.87
N GLU A 255 -9.51 -18.03 -4.25
CA GLU A 255 -10.68 -18.93 -4.16
C GLU A 255 -11.95 -18.33 -4.83
N GLY A 256 -11.76 -17.58 -5.93
CA GLY A 256 -12.86 -16.93 -6.66
C GLY A 256 -13.44 -15.69 -5.96
N LYS A 257 -12.73 -15.11 -5.01
CA LYS A 257 -13.14 -13.89 -4.27
C LYS A 257 -12.05 -12.82 -4.34
N ILE A 258 -12.47 -11.57 -4.34
CA ILE A 258 -11.58 -10.43 -4.17
C ILE A 258 -11.21 -10.30 -2.70
N GLN A 259 -9.92 -10.17 -2.41
CA GLN A 259 -9.42 -9.87 -1.08
C GLN A 259 -8.53 -8.63 -1.14
N ILE A 260 -8.79 -7.68 -0.24
CA ILE A 260 -8.04 -6.43 -0.15
C ILE A 260 -6.65 -6.72 0.38
N VAL A 261 -5.65 -6.07 -0.20
CA VAL A 261 -4.29 -6.00 0.32
C VAL A 261 -4.14 -4.68 1.05
N ASP A 262 -3.72 -4.71 2.28
CA ASP A 262 -3.43 -3.51 3.06
C ASP A 262 -2.19 -2.80 2.49
N GLU A 263 -2.32 -1.55 2.16
CA GLU A 263 -1.27 -0.76 1.50
C GLU A 263 0.00 -0.61 2.38
N PHE A 264 -0.20 -0.52 3.70
CA PHE A 264 0.90 -0.30 4.64
C PHE A 264 1.57 -1.60 5.07
N THR A 265 0.80 -2.63 5.32
CA THR A 265 1.33 -3.91 5.86
C THR A 265 1.53 -4.96 4.78
N GLY A 266 0.95 -4.80 3.59
CA GLY A 266 0.94 -5.79 2.52
C GLY A 266 0.20 -7.08 2.90
N ARG A 267 -0.62 -7.07 3.97
CA ARG A 267 -1.39 -8.21 4.44
C ARG A 267 -2.75 -8.26 3.80
N LEU A 268 -3.24 -9.47 3.63
CA LEU A 268 -4.63 -9.68 3.23
C LEU A 268 -5.57 -9.27 4.37
N MET A 269 -6.65 -8.61 4.01
CA MET A 269 -7.71 -8.17 4.94
C MET A 269 -8.97 -9.03 4.75
N PRO A 270 -9.03 -10.25 5.35
CA PRO A 270 -10.17 -11.13 5.17
C PRO A 270 -11.47 -10.51 5.69
N GLY A 271 -12.55 -10.67 4.92
CA GLY A 271 -13.86 -10.16 5.31
C GLY A 271 -14.08 -8.66 5.11
N ARG A 272 -13.05 -7.89 4.73
CA ARG A 272 -13.21 -6.49 4.35
C ARG A 272 -13.60 -6.36 2.89
N ARG A 273 -14.39 -5.33 2.61
CA ARG A 273 -14.85 -4.98 1.26
C ARG A 273 -14.64 -3.47 1.04
N PHE A 274 -14.34 -3.09 -0.19
CA PHE A 274 -14.38 -1.69 -0.57
C PHE A 274 -15.82 -1.19 -0.53
N SER A 275 -16.01 0.07 -0.15
CA SER A 275 -17.32 0.72 -0.03
C SER A 275 -17.87 1.17 -1.39
N GLU A 276 -19.09 1.64 -1.38
CA GLU A 276 -19.75 2.35 -2.47
C GLU A 276 -19.85 1.57 -3.80
N GLY A 277 -19.92 0.24 -3.75
CA GLY A 277 -20.02 -0.60 -4.95
C GLY A 277 -18.68 -0.89 -5.63
N LEU A 278 -17.56 -0.32 -5.18
CA LEU A 278 -16.24 -0.55 -5.77
C LEU A 278 -15.82 -2.03 -5.68
N HIS A 279 -16.14 -2.71 -4.56
CA HIS A 279 -15.80 -4.12 -4.42
C HIS A 279 -16.52 -4.98 -5.48
N GLN A 280 -17.81 -4.72 -5.71
CA GLN A 280 -18.59 -5.39 -6.75
C GLN A 280 -18.09 -5.04 -8.15
N ALA A 281 -17.65 -3.80 -8.37
CA ALA A 281 -17.03 -3.39 -9.64
C ALA A 281 -15.72 -4.17 -9.91
N LEU A 282 -14.91 -4.42 -8.86
CA LEU A 282 -13.72 -5.26 -8.95
C LEU A 282 -14.07 -6.74 -9.18
N GLU A 283 -15.09 -7.26 -8.50
CA GLU A 283 -15.61 -8.61 -8.74
C GLU A 283 -16.06 -8.78 -10.20
N ALA A 284 -16.80 -7.80 -10.73
CA ALA A 284 -17.20 -7.78 -12.13
C ALA A 284 -15.98 -7.69 -13.07
N LYS A 285 -15.02 -6.79 -12.78
CA LYS A 285 -13.78 -6.65 -13.57
C LYS A 285 -13.04 -7.97 -13.70
N GLU A 286 -12.83 -8.69 -12.61
CA GLU A 286 -12.09 -9.95 -12.59
C GLU A 286 -12.93 -11.15 -13.04
N GLY A 287 -14.21 -10.97 -13.32
CA GLY A 287 -15.12 -12.04 -13.76
C GLY A 287 -15.40 -13.07 -12.69
N VAL A 288 -15.27 -12.71 -11.42
CA VAL A 288 -15.70 -13.52 -10.28
C VAL A 288 -17.17 -13.21 -9.95
N LYS A 289 -17.80 -14.05 -9.15
CA LYS A 289 -19.20 -13.86 -8.78
C LYS A 289 -19.37 -12.53 -8.03
N VAL A 290 -20.22 -11.65 -8.54
CA VAL A 290 -20.59 -10.40 -7.87
C VAL A 290 -21.49 -10.74 -6.67
N GLU A 291 -21.00 -10.42 -5.46
CA GLU A 291 -21.77 -10.64 -4.24
C GLU A 291 -22.72 -9.47 -3.97
N LYS A 292 -23.80 -9.75 -3.24
CA LYS A 292 -24.78 -8.73 -2.87
C LYS A 292 -24.13 -7.61 -2.06
N GLU A 293 -24.71 -6.42 -2.16
CA GLU A 293 -24.33 -5.29 -1.33
C GLU A 293 -24.57 -5.60 0.15
N THR A 294 -23.68 -5.10 0.98
CA THR A 294 -23.81 -5.23 2.43
C THR A 294 -24.01 -3.86 3.06
N GLN A 295 -25.00 -3.76 3.93
CA GLN A 295 -25.20 -2.56 4.74
C GLN A 295 -24.42 -2.67 6.04
N THR A 296 -23.67 -1.64 6.39
CA THR A 296 -22.98 -1.56 7.69
C THR A 296 -24.00 -1.41 8.80
N LEU A 297 -24.03 -2.36 9.72
CA LEU A 297 -24.91 -2.37 10.88
C LEU A 297 -24.26 -1.76 12.11
N ALA A 298 -22.96 -2.05 12.32
CA ALA A 298 -22.19 -1.53 13.43
C ALA A 298 -20.72 -1.37 13.03
N THR A 299 -20.07 -0.35 13.56
CA THR A 299 -18.64 -0.10 13.32
C THR A 299 -17.99 0.52 14.55
N VAL A 300 -16.72 0.14 14.80
CA VAL A 300 -15.86 0.77 15.80
C VAL A 300 -14.41 0.69 15.33
N THR A 301 -13.62 1.74 15.50
CA THR A 301 -12.16 1.67 15.32
C THR A 301 -11.52 1.06 16.56
N LEU A 302 -10.38 0.37 16.40
CA LEU A 302 -9.61 -0.16 17.54
C LEU A 302 -9.23 0.98 18.48
N GLN A 303 -8.87 2.14 17.95
CA GLN A 303 -8.59 3.35 18.72
C GLN A 303 -9.74 3.71 19.68
N ASN A 304 -10.96 3.79 19.16
CA ASN A 304 -12.13 4.15 19.97
C ASN A 304 -12.50 3.04 20.95
N PHE A 305 -12.34 1.78 20.55
CA PHE A 305 -12.60 0.63 21.41
C PHE A 305 -11.69 0.63 22.66
N PHE A 306 -10.37 0.75 22.46
CA PHE A 306 -9.42 0.72 23.59
C PHE A 306 -9.48 1.98 24.47
N ARG A 307 -9.94 3.11 23.95
CA ARG A 307 -10.20 4.33 24.74
C ARG A 307 -11.39 4.22 25.70
N MET A 308 -12.19 3.17 25.61
CA MET A 308 -13.29 2.91 26.55
C MET A 308 -12.82 2.27 27.87
N TYR A 309 -11.61 1.75 27.92
CA TYR A 309 -11.07 1.17 29.14
C TYR A 309 -10.65 2.26 30.15
N ASP A 310 -11.03 2.06 31.43
CA ASP A 310 -10.62 2.96 32.52
C ASP A 310 -9.10 3.01 32.68
N LYS A 311 -8.44 1.87 32.45
CA LYS A 311 -7.00 1.72 32.52
C LYS A 311 -6.49 0.96 31.31
N LEU A 312 -5.53 1.56 30.62
CA LEU A 312 -4.89 0.99 29.45
C LEU A 312 -3.38 0.87 29.70
N ALA A 313 -2.79 -0.22 29.27
CA ALA A 313 -1.35 -0.40 29.23
C ALA A 313 -0.97 -1.24 28.01
N GLY A 314 0.28 -1.19 27.61
CA GLY A 314 0.77 -1.99 26.49
C GLY A 314 2.26 -2.21 26.53
N MET A 315 2.74 -3.07 25.66
CA MET A 315 4.17 -3.35 25.49
C MET A 315 4.49 -3.56 24.02
N THR A 316 5.69 -3.13 23.64
CA THR A 316 6.27 -3.33 22.32
C THR A 316 7.77 -3.09 22.36
N GLY A 317 8.51 -3.58 21.39
CA GLY A 317 9.93 -3.29 21.22
C GLY A 317 10.21 -1.93 20.56
N THR A 318 9.20 -1.16 20.14
CA THR A 318 9.37 0.03 19.27
C THR A 318 8.48 1.23 19.64
N ALA A 319 8.08 1.40 20.91
CA ALA A 319 7.18 2.47 21.34
C ALA A 319 7.79 3.89 21.28
N VAL A 320 9.09 4.04 21.50
CA VAL A 320 9.75 5.36 21.69
C VAL A 320 9.57 6.31 20.51
N THR A 321 9.48 5.78 19.28
CA THR A 321 9.26 6.62 18.08
C THR A 321 7.88 7.25 18.05
N GLU A 322 6.90 6.62 18.69
CA GLU A 322 5.48 7.00 18.68
C GLU A 322 5.01 7.55 20.05
N GLU A 323 5.95 7.90 20.93
CA GLU A 323 5.66 8.41 22.28
C GLU A 323 4.66 9.58 22.29
N ALA A 324 4.83 10.52 21.33
CA ALA A 324 3.95 11.66 21.20
C ALA A 324 2.51 11.25 20.85
N GLU A 325 2.34 10.25 19.97
CA GLU A 325 1.03 9.76 19.57
C GLU A 325 0.36 8.97 20.70
N PHE A 326 1.10 8.12 21.40
CA PHE A 326 0.59 7.44 22.60
C PHE A 326 0.12 8.43 23.66
N GLY A 327 0.87 9.51 23.90
CA GLY A 327 0.49 10.56 24.86
C GLY A 327 -0.74 11.34 24.42
N GLN A 328 -0.81 11.76 23.15
CA GLN A 328 -1.90 12.62 22.66
C GLN A 328 -3.23 11.89 22.53
N ILE A 329 -3.22 10.64 22.10
CA ILE A 329 -4.45 9.88 21.77
C ILE A 329 -4.95 9.05 22.94
N TYR A 330 -4.01 8.42 23.68
CA TYR A 330 -4.37 7.42 24.70
C TYR A 330 -4.00 7.84 26.12
N ASP A 331 -3.33 9.00 26.30
CA ASP A 331 -2.83 9.47 27.59
C ASP A 331 -1.87 8.46 28.24
N LEU A 332 -0.99 7.86 27.42
CA LEU A 332 -0.02 6.85 27.82
C LEU A 332 1.40 7.40 27.76
N ASP A 333 2.14 7.24 28.87
CA ASP A 333 3.57 7.48 28.92
C ASP A 333 4.34 6.28 28.38
N VAL A 334 5.47 6.53 27.71
CA VAL A 334 6.38 5.50 27.23
C VAL A 334 7.58 5.37 28.17
N VAL A 335 7.79 4.19 28.73
CA VAL A 335 8.91 3.87 29.60
C VAL A 335 9.82 2.84 28.94
N GLU A 336 11.08 3.22 28.70
CA GLU A 336 12.08 2.32 28.12
C GLU A 336 12.67 1.40 29.18
N ILE A 337 12.46 0.09 29.00
CA ILE A 337 13.03 -0.94 29.89
C ILE A 337 14.29 -1.48 29.24
N PRO A 338 15.45 -1.47 29.94
CA PRO A 338 16.69 -2.00 29.40
C PRO A 338 16.56 -3.47 28.99
N THR A 339 17.25 -3.86 27.91
CA THR A 339 17.29 -5.25 27.45
C THR A 339 17.95 -6.17 28.48
N ASN A 340 17.42 -7.40 28.62
CA ASN A 340 17.99 -8.42 29.54
C ASN A 340 19.42 -8.79 29.16
N GLU A 341 19.68 -8.97 27.85
CA GLU A 341 21.01 -9.25 27.30
C GLU A 341 21.51 -8.06 26.46
N PRO A 342 22.84 -7.79 26.45
CA PRO A 342 23.38 -6.73 25.60
C PRO A 342 23.08 -6.96 24.13
N ILE A 343 22.82 -5.88 23.40
CA ILE A 343 22.64 -5.93 21.95
C ILE A 343 24.01 -6.21 21.31
N ARG A 344 24.12 -7.35 20.60
CA ARG A 344 25.34 -7.78 19.88
C ARG A 344 25.22 -7.66 18.38
N ARG A 345 24.04 -7.29 17.87
CA ARG A 345 23.82 -7.00 16.45
C ARG A 345 24.66 -5.80 16.00
N LYS A 346 25.36 -5.94 14.87
CA LYS A 346 26.09 -4.85 14.22
C LYS A 346 25.16 -4.14 13.24
N ASP A 347 24.74 -2.91 13.54
CA ASP A 347 23.95 -2.10 12.63
C ASP A 347 24.91 -1.26 11.76
N HIS A 348 24.96 -1.58 10.45
CA HIS A 348 25.78 -0.88 9.47
C HIS A 348 25.10 0.41 9.00
N ASP A 349 25.89 1.36 8.52
CA ASP A 349 25.39 2.56 7.87
C ASP A 349 24.64 2.21 6.58
N ASP A 350 23.71 3.08 6.20
CA ASP A 350 22.96 2.93 4.97
C ASP A 350 23.86 3.08 3.75
N VAL A 351 23.62 2.26 2.74
CA VAL A 351 24.35 2.26 1.47
C VAL A 351 23.45 2.84 0.40
N VAL A 352 23.85 3.98 -0.20
CA VAL A 352 23.02 4.72 -1.15
C VAL A 352 23.57 4.59 -2.56
N TYR A 353 22.73 4.20 -3.51
CA TYR A 353 23.01 4.09 -4.93
C TYR A 353 22.27 5.15 -5.74
N ARG A 354 22.72 5.42 -6.95
CA ARG A 354 22.10 6.37 -7.84
C ARG A 354 20.77 5.82 -8.39
N SER A 355 20.73 4.55 -8.77
CA SER A 355 19.56 3.92 -9.39
C SER A 355 19.06 2.69 -8.63
N LYS A 356 17.77 2.37 -8.78
CA LYS A 356 17.19 1.11 -8.29
C LYS A 356 17.90 -0.12 -8.87
N LYS A 357 18.34 -0.05 -10.13
CA LYS A 357 19.05 -1.15 -10.80
C LYS A 357 20.36 -1.51 -10.11
N GLU A 358 21.18 -0.49 -9.79
CA GLU A 358 22.45 -0.68 -9.06
C GLU A 358 22.21 -1.21 -7.65
N LYS A 359 21.24 -0.62 -6.93
CA LYS A 359 20.82 -1.07 -5.61
C LYS A 359 20.47 -2.56 -5.59
N PHE A 360 19.60 -3.02 -6.49
CA PHE A 360 19.19 -4.43 -6.52
C PHE A 360 20.31 -5.39 -6.97
N ALA A 361 21.24 -4.93 -7.81
CA ALA A 361 22.43 -5.71 -8.14
C ALA A 361 23.30 -5.89 -6.89
N ALA A 362 23.55 -4.82 -6.13
CA ALA A 362 24.34 -4.85 -4.90
C ALA A 362 23.67 -5.68 -3.79
N ILE A 363 22.35 -5.59 -3.62
CA ILE A 363 21.60 -6.46 -2.70
C ILE A 363 21.81 -7.94 -3.06
N ALA A 364 21.71 -8.28 -4.35
CA ALA A 364 21.88 -9.66 -4.77
C ALA A 364 23.34 -10.15 -4.61
N ASP A 365 24.33 -9.27 -4.75
CA ASP A 365 25.74 -9.57 -4.46
C ASP A 365 25.96 -9.82 -2.97
N GLU A 366 25.39 -8.99 -2.10
CA GLU A 366 25.49 -9.15 -0.65
C GLU A 366 24.79 -10.41 -0.14
N VAL A 367 23.58 -10.72 -0.66
CA VAL A 367 22.87 -11.98 -0.36
C VAL A 367 23.72 -13.19 -0.78
N ALA A 368 24.34 -13.15 -1.98
CA ALA A 368 25.21 -14.22 -2.45
C ALA A 368 26.42 -14.40 -1.53
N ARG A 369 27.08 -13.31 -1.16
CA ARG A 369 28.26 -13.30 -0.28
C ARG A 369 27.96 -13.93 1.09
N LEU A 370 26.85 -13.58 1.71
CA LEU A 370 26.42 -14.11 3.01
C LEU A 370 25.98 -15.58 2.89
N HIS A 371 25.23 -15.90 1.84
CA HIS A 371 24.78 -17.27 1.57
C HIS A 371 25.96 -18.24 1.34
N GLU A 372 27.00 -17.84 0.60
CA GLU A 372 28.22 -18.63 0.39
C GLU A 372 28.95 -18.92 1.70
N LYS A 373 28.93 -18.00 2.66
CA LYS A 373 29.44 -18.22 4.03
C LYS A 373 28.50 -19.10 4.88
N GLY A 374 27.35 -19.51 4.36
CA GLY A 374 26.36 -20.30 5.09
C GLY A 374 25.58 -19.52 6.14
N LEU A 375 25.56 -18.19 6.07
CA LEU A 375 24.86 -17.34 7.01
C LEU A 375 23.39 -17.16 6.61
N PRO A 376 22.44 -17.13 7.57
CA PRO A 376 21.04 -16.87 7.27
C PRO A 376 20.81 -15.38 6.98
N VAL A 377 20.02 -15.11 5.92
CA VAL A 377 19.73 -13.76 5.45
C VAL A 377 18.21 -13.53 5.37
N LEU A 378 17.75 -12.43 5.96
CA LEU A 378 16.38 -11.94 5.81
C LEU A 378 16.40 -10.63 5.04
N VAL A 379 15.77 -10.61 3.87
CA VAL A 379 15.66 -9.41 3.04
C VAL A 379 14.26 -8.81 3.20
N GLY A 380 14.19 -7.61 3.78
CA GLY A 380 12.96 -6.83 3.91
C GLY A 380 12.67 -6.02 2.66
N THR A 381 11.45 -6.15 2.12
CA THR A 381 10.98 -5.39 0.95
C THR A 381 9.71 -4.62 1.30
N THR A 382 9.50 -3.48 0.66
CA THR A 382 8.33 -2.61 0.91
C THR A 382 7.09 -3.11 0.19
N THR A 383 7.21 -3.71 -0.99
CA THR A 383 6.09 -4.17 -1.80
C THR A 383 6.22 -5.62 -2.26
N VAL A 384 5.09 -6.23 -2.62
CA VAL A 384 5.04 -7.57 -3.22
C VAL A 384 5.80 -7.60 -4.56
N GLU A 385 5.67 -6.55 -5.39
CA GLU A 385 6.36 -6.45 -6.68
C GLU A 385 7.88 -6.49 -6.51
N VAL A 386 8.42 -5.74 -5.55
CA VAL A 386 9.85 -5.74 -5.21
C VAL A 386 10.30 -7.12 -4.75
N SER A 387 9.51 -7.80 -3.91
CA SER A 387 9.82 -9.15 -3.43
C SER A 387 9.89 -10.17 -4.57
N GLU A 388 8.96 -10.11 -5.51
CA GLU A 388 8.94 -10.99 -6.68
C GLU A 388 10.06 -10.68 -7.69
N MET A 389 10.37 -9.40 -7.88
CA MET A 389 11.49 -8.98 -8.73
C MET A 389 12.82 -9.50 -8.16
N LEU A 390 13.06 -9.30 -6.88
CA LEU A 390 14.27 -9.77 -6.21
C LEU A 390 14.34 -11.30 -6.23
N SER A 391 13.23 -12.00 -5.99
CA SER A 391 13.13 -13.46 -6.13
C SER A 391 13.58 -13.94 -7.51
N ARG A 392 13.16 -13.27 -8.58
CA ARG A 392 13.60 -13.59 -9.95
C ARG A 392 15.11 -13.37 -10.17
N VAL A 393 15.66 -12.33 -9.54
CA VAL A 393 17.11 -12.05 -9.60
C VAL A 393 17.91 -13.14 -8.88
N LEU A 394 17.51 -13.51 -7.66
CA LEU A 394 18.18 -14.55 -6.88
C LEU A 394 18.06 -15.94 -7.53
N LYS A 395 16.91 -16.28 -8.10
CA LYS A 395 16.73 -17.53 -8.87
C LYS A 395 17.67 -17.62 -10.06
N ARG A 396 17.87 -16.52 -10.80
CA ARG A 396 18.84 -16.50 -11.93
C ARG A 396 20.29 -16.69 -11.49
N ARG A 397 20.61 -16.34 -10.22
CA ARG A 397 21.92 -16.59 -9.61
C ARG A 397 22.05 -17.97 -8.96
N GLY A 398 21.01 -18.80 -9.02
CA GLY A 398 21.01 -20.15 -8.42
C GLY A 398 20.87 -20.16 -6.90
N ILE A 399 20.47 -19.06 -6.28
CA ILE A 399 20.28 -18.95 -4.82
C ILE A 399 18.89 -19.43 -4.45
N ASN A 400 18.81 -20.54 -3.70
CA ASN A 400 17.56 -21.02 -3.14
C ASN A 400 17.07 -20.07 -2.05
N HIS A 401 15.81 -19.69 -2.09
CA HIS A 401 15.22 -18.77 -1.13
C HIS A 401 13.71 -18.98 -0.98
N ASN A 402 13.19 -18.54 0.15
CA ASN A 402 11.76 -18.49 0.43
C ASN A 402 11.25 -17.06 0.26
N VAL A 403 9.97 -16.91 -0.10
CA VAL A 403 9.30 -15.59 -0.23
C VAL A 403 8.07 -15.57 0.67
N LEU A 404 8.04 -14.59 1.56
CA LEU A 404 6.91 -14.27 2.43
C LEU A 404 6.25 -12.99 1.94
N ASN A 405 5.10 -13.10 1.31
CA ASN A 405 4.29 -11.97 0.88
C ASN A 405 2.80 -12.33 0.97
N ALA A 406 1.93 -11.37 0.67
CA ALA A 406 0.48 -11.54 0.77
C ALA A 406 -0.08 -12.74 -0.02
N LYS A 407 0.64 -13.24 -1.03
CA LYS A 407 0.23 -14.39 -1.84
C LYS A 407 0.55 -15.75 -1.19
N HIS A 408 1.47 -15.81 -0.23
CA HIS A 408 2.04 -17.05 0.31
C HIS A 408 1.88 -17.23 1.83
N HIS A 409 0.83 -16.67 2.42
CA HIS A 409 0.64 -16.62 3.88
C HIS A 409 0.32 -17.97 4.56
N LYS A 410 -0.17 -18.98 3.84
CA LYS A 410 -0.53 -20.31 4.45
C LYS A 410 0.65 -21.07 5.05
N SER A 411 1.88 -20.78 4.62
CA SER A 411 3.12 -21.43 5.11
C SER A 411 4.04 -20.47 5.88
N GLU A 412 3.54 -19.29 6.26
CA GLU A 412 4.33 -18.22 6.86
C GLU A 412 5.10 -18.68 8.11
N ALA A 413 4.42 -19.32 9.06
CA ALA A 413 5.06 -19.78 10.29
C ALA A 413 6.16 -20.83 10.06
N GLU A 414 5.99 -21.72 9.08
CA GLU A 414 6.98 -22.72 8.72
C GLU A 414 8.22 -22.07 8.07
N ILE A 415 8.01 -21.14 7.15
CA ILE A 415 9.10 -20.43 6.47
C ILE A 415 9.89 -19.58 7.47
N VAL A 416 9.20 -18.90 8.40
CA VAL A 416 9.87 -18.09 9.43
C VAL A 416 10.69 -18.97 10.38
N ALA A 417 10.17 -20.14 10.76
CA ALA A 417 10.90 -21.09 11.60
C ALA A 417 12.20 -21.60 10.91
N GLU A 418 12.21 -21.71 9.59
CA GLU A 418 13.36 -22.11 8.79
C GLU A 418 14.35 -20.96 8.50
N ALA A 419 13.93 -19.69 8.64
CA ALA A 419 14.69 -18.53 8.22
C ALA A 419 16.02 -18.33 8.97
N GLY A 420 16.17 -18.89 10.17
CA GLY A 420 17.40 -18.84 10.97
C GLY A 420 18.37 -19.99 10.74
N ARG A 421 18.09 -20.92 9.83
CA ARG A 421 18.97 -22.06 9.53
C ARG A 421 20.17 -21.66 8.67
N LYS A 422 21.21 -22.49 8.72
CA LYS A 422 22.42 -22.30 7.93
C LYS A 422 22.13 -22.12 6.44
N GLY A 423 22.59 -21.00 5.88
CA GLY A 423 22.43 -20.66 4.47
C GLY A 423 20.99 -20.37 4.04
N ALA A 424 20.03 -20.22 4.95
CA ALA A 424 18.67 -19.84 4.60
C ALA A 424 18.63 -18.41 4.06
N VAL A 425 17.91 -18.21 2.96
CA VAL A 425 17.61 -16.88 2.41
C VAL A 425 16.11 -16.71 2.37
N THR A 426 15.62 -15.66 3.01
CA THR A 426 14.18 -15.35 3.06
C THR A 426 13.95 -13.92 2.61
N ILE A 427 13.03 -13.71 1.67
CA ILE A 427 12.55 -12.39 1.27
C ILE A 427 11.19 -12.20 1.94
N ALA A 428 11.01 -11.13 2.71
CA ALA A 428 9.76 -10.82 3.39
C ALA A 428 9.28 -9.41 3.07
N THR A 429 8.00 -9.26 2.75
CA THR A 429 7.38 -7.93 2.63
C THR A 429 7.00 -7.42 4.01
N ASN A 430 7.36 -6.16 4.29
CA ASN A 430 7.01 -5.40 5.50
C ASN A 430 6.91 -6.26 6.77
N MET A 431 5.69 -6.39 7.30
CA MET A 431 5.36 -7.05 8.55
C MET A 431 5.16 -8.57 8.44
N ALA A 432 5.42 -9.19 7.28
CA ALA A 432 5.29 -10.64 7.14
C ALA A 432 6.16 -11.36 8.19
N GLY A 433 5.58 -12.32 8.90
CA GLY A 433 6.22 -13.02 10.02
C GLY A 433 6.27 -12.23 11.34
N ARG A 434 5.61 -11.08 11.48
CA ARG A 434 5.52 -10.36 12.76
C ARG A 434 4.89 -11.24 13.84
N GLY A 435 5.40 -11.15 15.08
CA GLY A 435 4.96 -12.00 16.18
C GLY A 435 5.60 -13.39 16.21
N THR A 436 6.30 -13.82 15.14
CA THR A 436 7.00 -15.10 15.11
C THR A 436 8.50 -14.90 15.32
N ASP A 437 9.09 -15.66 16.25
CA ASP A 437 10.52 -15.60 16.57
C ASP A 437 11.35 -16.41 15.57
N ILE A 438 12.43 -15.80 15.03
CA ILE A 438 13.40 -16.46 14.17
C ILE A 438 14.51 -17.01 15.05
N LYS A 439 14.53 -18.31 15.27
CA LYS A 439 15.58 -18.97 16.04
C LYS A 439 16.78 -19.25 15.19
N VAL A 440 17.92 -18.69 15.58
CA VAL A 440 19.20 -18.90 14.89
C VAL A 440 19.93 -20.08 15.51
N ASP A 441 20.36 -21.03 14.66
CA ASP A 441 21.22 -22.15 15.10
C ASP A 441 22.69 -21.75 15.07
N ILE A 442 23.13 -21.00 16.09
CA ILE A 442 24.53 -20.52 16.21
C ILE A 442 25.52 -21.70 16.20
N ARG A 443 25.17 -22.84 16.77
CA ARG A 443 26.04 -24.03 16.77
C ARG A 443 26.22 -24.60 15.37
N GLY A 444 25.13 -24.77 14.64
CA GLY A 444 25.17 -25.22 13.26
C GLY A 444 25.91 -24.25 12.34
N LEU A 445 25.85 -22.94 12.62
CA LEU A 445 26.60 -21.93 11.88
C LEU A 445 28.08 -22.01 12.16
N THR A 446 28.52 -22.07 13.42
CA THR A 446 29.91 -22.04 13.85
C THR A 446 30.60 -23.42 13.82
N GLY A 447 29.84 -24.51 13.64
CA GLY A 447 30.37 -25.88 13.69
C GLY A 447 30.78 -26.35 15.09
N LEU A 448 30.30 -25.70 16.14
CA LEU A 448 30.58 -26.06 17.53
C LEU A 448 29.91 -27.38 17.91
N PRO A 449 30.59 -28.25 18.72
CA PRO A 449 29.99 -29.45 19.28
C PRO A 449 28.72 -29.16 20.07
N ALA A 450 27.83 -30.17 20.17
CA ALA A 450 26.52 -30.00 20.82
C ALA A 450 26.59 -29.61 22.32
N ASP A 451 27.67 -30.01 22.99
CA ASP A 451 27.94 -29.78 24.41
C ASP A 451 28.88 -28.58 24.69
N ALA A 452 29.44 -27.96 23.65
CA ALA A 452 30.30 -26.79 23.83
C ALA A 452 29.48 -25.55 24.27
N PRO A 453 29.99 -24.73 25.22
CA PRO A 453 29.37 -23.48 25.56
C PRO A 453 29.42 -22.51 24.38
N ILE A 454 28.31 -21.79 24.15
CA ILE A 454 28.26 -20.76 23.09
C ILE A 454 28.65 -19.41 23.71
N ASP A 455 29.79 -18.87 23.29
CA ASP A 455 30.10 -17.46 23.54
C ASP A 455 29.49 -16.60 22.41
N LYS A 456 28.33 -16.04 22.67
CA LYS A 456 27.62 -15.18 21.71
C LYS A 456 28.39 -13.90 21.36
N SER A 457 29.35 -13.48 22.20
CA SER A 457 30.15 -12.26 21.97
C SER A 457 31.27 -12.45 20.95
N ALA A 458 31.73 -13.69 20.77
CA ALA A 458 32.84 -14.06 19.86
C ALA A 458 32.39 -14.99 18.73
N ALA A 459 31.08 -15.26 18.63
CA ALA A 459 30.56 -16.17 17.60
C ALA A 459 30.59 -15.48 16.22
N GLU A 460 31.53 -15.93 15.38
CA GLU A 460 31.73 -15.42 14.01
C GLU A 460 31.93 -16.57 13.01
N VAL A 461 31.55 -16.32 11.76
CA VAL A 461 31.85 -17.19 10.61
C VAL A 461 32.49 -16.33 9.54
N ASP A 462 33.76 -16.63 9.20
CA ASP A 462 34.55 -15.89 8.21
C ASP A 462 34.53 -14.36 8.40
N GLY A 463 34.63 -13.90 9.68
CA GLY A 463 34.69 -12.49 10.05
C GLY A 463 33.32 -11.79 10.12
N GLU A 464 32.23 -12.53 9.93
CA GLU A 464 30.86 -12.02 10.08
C GLU A 464 30.22 -12.57 11.36
N PRO A 465 29.32 -11.82 12.04
CA PRO A 465 28.58 -12.34 13.19
C PRO A 465 27.82 -13.63 12.85
N ALA A 466 27.96 -14.67 13.67
CA ALA A 466 27.27 -15.95 13.46
C ALA A 466 25.78 -15.86 13.86
N GLY A 467 25.01 -15.08 13.10
CA GLY A 467 23.61 -14.81 13.39
C GLY A 467 22.79 -14.47 12.15
N LEU A 468 21.60 -13.93 12.36
CA LEU A 468 20.72 -13.51 11.28
C LEU A 468 21.17 -12.16 10.72
N HIS A 469 21.31 -12.08 9.39
CA HIS A 469 21.67 -10.87 8.67
C HIS A 469 20.42 -10.24 8.03
N ILE A 470 20.14 -8.99 8.38
CA ILE A 470 19.01 -8.23 7.85
C ILE A 470 19.48 -7.32 6.72
N ILE A 471 18.82 -7.40 5.57
CA ILE A 471 19.02 -6.50 4.45
C ILE A 471 17.68 -5.78 4.19
N GLY A 472 17.64 -4.46 4.44
CA GLY A 472 16.53 -3.61 4.03
C GLY A 472 16.70 -3.13 2.59
N THR A 473 15.68 -3.25 1.76
CA THR A 473 15.76 -2.79 0.35
C THR A 473 15.38 -1.33 0.18
N GLU A 474 14.71 -0.74 1.16
CA GLU A 474 14.30 0.67 1.22
C GLU A 474 14.09 1.06 2.69
N ARG A 475 14.07 2.36 2.97
CA ARG A 475 13.55 2.89 4.23
C ARG A 475 12.04 3.02 4.14
N HIS A 476 11.36 2.70 5.22
CA HIS A 476 9.91 2.87 5.34
C HIS A 476 9.58 4.31 5.74
N GLU A 477 8.34 4.70 5.55
CA GLU A 477 7.82 6.02 5.95
C GLU A 477 7.90 6.23 7.47
N SER A 478 7.70 5.16 8.25
CA SER A 478 7.90 5.17 9.70
C SER A 478 9.21 4.48 10.09
N ARG A 479 10.05 5.17 10.89
CA ARG A 479 11.29 4.64 11.48
C ARG A 479 11.03 3.42 12.37
N ARG A 480 9.85 3.31 12.90
CA ARG A 480 9.40 2.18 13.72
C ARG A 480 9.44 0.87 12.92
N ILE A 481 8.97 0.87 11.68
CA ILE A 481 9.00 -0.31 10.79
C ILE A 481 10.44 -0.74 10.51
N ASP A 482 11.33 0.19 10.27
CA ASP A 482 12.77 -0.10 10.10
C ASP A 482 13.38 -0.72 11.37
N ARG A 483 13.02 -0.21 12.56
CA ARG A 483 13.45 -0.79 13.83
C ARG A 483 12.89 -2.20 14.05
N GLN A 484 11.64 -2.45 13.69
CA GLN A 484 11.03 -3.77 13.75
C GLN A 484 11.72 -4.76 12.82
N LEU A 485 12.11 -4.34 11.60
CA LEU A 485 12.87 -5.17 10.68
C LEU A 485 14.25 -5.49 11.26
N ARG A 486 15.00 -4.49 11.74
CA ARG A 486 16.29 -4.70 12.42
C ARG A 486 16.15 -5.61 13.64
N GLY A 487 15.07 -5.44 14.42
CA GLY A 487 14.76 -6.21 15.64
C GLY A 487 14.44 -7.70 15.38
N ARG A 488 14.39 -8.15 14.13
CA ARG A 488 14.33 -9.58 13.82
C ARG A 488 15.66 -10.29 14.09
N SER A 489 16.79 -9.56 14.06
CA SER A 489 18.11 -10.03 14.38
C SER A 489 18.57 -9.53 15.76
N GLY A 490 19.50 -10.24 16.38
CA GLY A 490 20.10 -9.84 17.65
C GLY A 490 19.23 -10.06 18.88
N ARG A 491 18.24 -10.93 18.81
CA ARG A 491 17.33 -11.25 19.92
C ARG A 491 18.06 -12.04 21.00
N GLN A 492 17.73 -11.78 22.26
CA GLN A 492 18.31 -12.48 23.42
C GLN A 492 19.86 -12.51 23.40
N GLY A 493 20.48 -11.40 22.95
CA GLY A 493 21.93 -11.29 22.84
C GLY A 493 22.56 -12.13 21.75
N ASP A 494 21.81 -12.63 20.78
CA ASP A 494 22.38 -13.30 19.60
C ASP A 494 23.19 -12.33 18.74
N PRO A 495 24.28 -12.78 18.11
CA PRO A 495 24.97 -11.98 17.10
C PRO A 495 24.12 -11.83 15.84
N GLY A 496 24.52 -10.93 14.98
CA GLY A 496 23.87 -10.68 13.70
C GLY A 496 24.22 -9.32 13.15
N SER A 497 23.63 -8.94 12.03
CA SER A 497 23.84 -7.61 11.45
C SER A 497 22.59 -7.05 10.78
N SER A 498 22.59 -5.75 10.53
CA SER A 498 21.60 -5.11 9.67
C SER A 498 22.23 -4.06 8.78
N ILE A 499 21.74 -3.96 7.53
CA ILE A 499 22.16 -2.97 6.56
C ILE A 499 20.96 -2.58 5.66
N PHE A 500 20.86 -1.31 5.29
CA PHE A 500 19.86 -0.83 4.34
C PHE A 500 20.52 -0.38 3.05
N PHE A 501 19.98 -0.85 1.93
CA PHE A 501 20.38 -0.45 0.59
C PHE A 501 19.31 0.49 0.03
N LEU A 502 19.71 1.70 -0.31
CA LEU A 502 18.82 2.77 -0.75
C LEU A 502 19.19 3.23 -2.16
N SER A 503 18.24 3.81 -2.86
CA SER A 503 18.51 4.53 -4.11
C SER A 503 17.84 5.89 -4.11
N LEU A 504 18.34 6.82 -4.93
CA LEU A 504 17.71 8.12 -5.10
C LEU A 504 16.34 8.03 -5.82
N GLU A 505 16.07 6.88 -6.42
CA GLU A 505 14.80 6.58 -7.10
C GLU A 505 13.76 5.94 -6.17
N ASP A 506 14.09 5.70 -4.89
CA ASP A 506 13.16 5.16 -3.91
C ASP A 506 12.09 6.20 -3.57
N ASP A 507 10.87 5.75 -3.26
CA ASP A 507 9.72 6.64 -3.11
C ASP A 507 9.90 7.65 -1.97
N LEU A 508 10.46 7.23 -0.84
CA LEU A 508 10.83 8.14 0.25
C LEU A 508 11.81 9.25 -0.22
N MET A 509 12.79 8.90 -1.04
CA MET A 509 13.78 9.83 -1.55
C MET A 509 13.18 10.81 -2.57
N ARG A 510 12.18 10.37 -3.35
CA ARG A 510 11.45 11.21 -4.31
C ARG A 510 10.59 12.27 -3.62
N LEU A 511 9.98 11.96 -2.47
CA LEU A 511 9.14 12.88 -1.70
C LEU A 511 9.94 14.05 -1.09
N PHE A 512 11.26 13.90 -0.88
CA PHE A 512 12.07 14.86 -0.11
C PHE A 512 13.17 15.59 -0.91
N ASN A 513 12.89 16.05 -2.14
CA ASN A 513 13.85 16.84 -2.93
C ASN A 513 15.14 16.07 -3.29
N SER A 514 14.99 14.93 -3.94
CA SER A 514 16.11 14.19 -4.55
C SER A 514 16.99 15.08 -5.45
N GLU A 515 16.45 16.15 -6.02
CA GLU A 515 17.21 17.12 -6.85
C GLU A 515 18.38 17.80 -6.12
N GLN A 516 18.21 18.14 -4.84
CA GLN A 516 19.31 18.73 -4.07
C GLN A 516 20.40 17.69 -3.80
N LEU A 517 20.02 16.46 -3.53
CA LEU A 517 20.95 15.34 -3.34
C LEU A 517 21.65 14.98 -4.66
N ILE A 518 20.94 14.93 -5.78
CA ILE A 518 21.51 14.69 -7.10
C ILE A 518 22.51 15.79 -7.46
N LYS A 519 22.19 17.07 -7.24
CA LYS A 519 23.12 18.21 -7.46
C LYS A 519 24.37 18.13 -6.57
N ILE A 520 24.24 17.65 -5.34
CA ILE A 520 25.37 17.42 -4.44
C ILE A 520 26.26 16.28 -4.99
N MET A 521 25.66 15.21 -5.46
CA MET A 521 26.36 14.05 -6.01
C MET A 521 27.09 14.38 -7.33
N ASP A 522 26.42 15.10 -8.23
CA ASP A 522 27.03 15.54 -9.48
C ASP A 522 28.24 16.45 -9.21
N ARG A 523 28.16 17.30 -8.14
CA ARG A 523 29.32 18.11 -7.70
C ARG A 523 30.43 17.28 -7.08
N MET A 524 30.12 16.16 -6.45
CA MET A 524 31.11 15.23 -5.86
C MET A 524 31.72 14.28 -6.89
N GLY A 525 31.23 14.26 -8.13
CA GLY A 525 31.76 13.45 -9.22
C GLY A 525 31.54 11.94 -9.02
N VAL A 526 30.49 11.54 -8.30
CA VAL A 526 30.17 10.12 -8.04
C VAL A 526 29.83 9.41 -9.35
N GLN A 527 30.59 8.38 -9.71
CA GLN A 527 30.39 7.59 -10.93
C GLN A 527 29.28 6.55 -10.76
N GLU A 528 28.76 6.03 -11.86
CA GLU A 528 27.78 4.94 -11.88
C GLU A 528 28.41 3.69 -11.19
N GLY A 529 27.70 3.13 -10.21
CA GLY A 529 28.17 1.99 -9.41
C GLY A 529 28.97 2.34 -8.14
N GLU A 530 29.29 3.61 -7.89
CA GLU A 530 29.92 4.03 -6.65
C GLU A 530 28.93 4.18 -5.50
N VAL A 531 29.33 3.62 -4.36
CA VAL A 531 28.58 3.67 -3.10
C VAL A 531 28.75 5.06 -2.44
N ILE A 532 27.63 5.66 -2.05
CA ILE A 532 27.64 6.92 -1.34
C ILE A 532 27.54 6.64 0.16
N THR A 533 28.65 6.76 0.87
CA THR A 533 28.72 6.59 2.34
C THR A 533 28.98 7.90 3.06
N HIS A 534 28.36 8.99 2.64
CA HIS A 534 28.61 10.28 3.25
C HIS A 534 27.60 10.57 4.36
N SER A 535 28.09 10.91 5.58
CA SER A 535 27.26 11.20 6.76
C SER A 535 26.20 12.31 6.56
N MET A 536 26.40 13.20 5.57
CA MET A 536 25.38 14.21 5.19
C MET A 536 24.19 13.57 4.49
N VAL A 537 24.37 12.49 3.74
CA VAL A 537 23.29 11.79 3.04
C VAL A 537 22.46 11.02 4.07
N THR A 538 23.10 10.30 4.99
CA THR A 538 22.40 9.61 6.10
C THR A 538 21.55 10.59 6.93
N LYS A 539 22.12 11.74 7.30
CA LYS A 539 21.38 12.79 8.01
C LYS A 539 20.23 13.41 7.19
N ALA A 540 20.39 13.51 5.87
CA ALA A 540 19.32 13.99 5.00
C ALA A 540 18.16 12.99 4.94
N ILE A 541 18.45 11.70 4.87
CA ILE A 541 17.48 10.60 4.90
C ILE A 541 16.73 10.57 6.24
N GLU A 542 17.45 10.68 7.36
CA GLU A 542 16.84 10.74 8.70
C GLU A 542 15.88 11.93 8.85
N ARG A 543 16.29 13.11 8.36
CA ARG A 543 15.41 14.30 8.36
C ARG A 543 14.21 14.15 7.43
N ALA A 544 14.40 13.46 6.33
CA ALA A 544 13.32 13.15 5.41
C ALA A 544 12.28 12.23 6.10
N ALA A 545 12.72 11.13 6.69
CA ALA A 545 11.87 10.23 7.45
C ALA A 545 11.11 10.94 8.59
N GLN A 546 11.80 11.79 9.37
CA GLN A 546 11.16 12.59 10.42
C GLN A 546 10.06 13.54 9.93
N ARG A 547 10.22 14.10 8.72
CA ARG A 547 9.19 14.97 8.12
C ARG A 547 7.97 14.19 7.67
N VAL A 548 8.15 12.99 7.12
CA VAL A 548 7.03 12.10 6.75
C VAL A 548 6.24 11.67 7.97
N GLU A 549 6.95 11.26 9.03
CA GLU A 549 6.31 10.91 10.31
C GLU A 549 5.49 12.07 10.92
N GLY A 550 5.88 13.33 10.66
CA GLY A 550 5.16 14.52 11.13
C GLY A 550 3.94 14.92 10.31
N HIS A 551 3.75 14.38 9.11
CA HIS A 551 2.58 14.58 8.24
C HIS A 551 1.55 13.48 8.41
#